data_81d92c67037f3c63dbeeb3b0ab326052
#
_entry.id   81d92c67037f3c63dbeeb3b0ab326052
#
_cell.length_a   1.000
_cell.length_b   1.000
_cell.length_c   1.000
_cell.angle_alpha   90.00
_cell.angle_beta   90.00
_cell.angle_gamma   90.00
#
_symmetry.space_group_name_H-M   'P 1'
#
loop_
_entity.id
_entity.type
_entity.pdbx_description
1 polymer ?
#
loop_
_entity_poly.entity_id
_entity_poly.type
_entity_poly.pdbx_seq_one_letter_code
_entity_poly.pdbx_strand_id
1 'polypeptide(L)'
;VLTCILTMIIINPSLIDHPELFSKLEPVEMRLELIEGNKNNLIINDVYNNDINSLKIALDFQQQRATDADLEPVLILTEIQQSALNERPLYSRVGELIGKYRISKFYGIGKELFAYREFFPAGIGERNFFPSVEDFLSSDIPQQLSQACILIKGARSFHCERISDRLSRKVHETTLEVDLDAVAHNLQYYRSKLPQGTQCIAMVKAQGYGVGAYEVAKKLDQMHVGALAVAVADEGR
;
A
#
# COMPACT_ATOMS: atom_id res chain seq x y z
N VAL A 1 15.58 5.19 -4.73
CA VAL A 1 16.37 6.02 -3.79
C VAL A 1 17.86 5.93 -4.11
N LEU A 2 18.51 4.76 -4.02
CA LEU A 2 19.97 4.63 -4.24
C LEU A 2 20.41 5.16 -5.62
N THR A 3 19.68 4.83 -6.68
CA THR A 3 19.96 5.35 -8.03
C THR A 3 19.87 6.88 -8.09
N CYS A 4 18.88 7.48 -7.45
CA CYS A 4 18.73 8.93 -7.38
C CYS A 4 19.90 9.57 -6.62
N ILE A 5 20.28 8.98 -5.48
CA ILE A 5 21.43 9.43 -4.68
C ILE A 5 22.72 9.38 -5.52
N LEU A 6 22.99 8.25 -6.18
CA LEU A 6 24.17 8.09 -7.04
C LEU A 6 24.17 9.11 -8.20
N THR A 7 23.01 9.30 -8.84
CA THR A 7 22.88 10.30 -9.93
C THR A 7 23.13 11.72 -9.42
N MET A 8 22.59 12.07 -8.26
CA MET A 8 22.80 13.38 -7.66
C MET A 8 24.28 13.61 -7.30
N ILE A 9 24.96 12.60 -6.75
CA ILE A 9 26.39 12.67 -6.43
C ILE A 9 27.25 12.79 -7.70
N ILE A 10 26.87 12.11 -8.79
CA ILE A 10 27.57 12.25 -10.09
C ILE A 10 27.42 13.66 -10.66
N ILE A 11 26.24 14.28 -10.51
CA ILE A 11 25.96 15.65 -10.98
C ILE A 11 26.65 16.68 -10.07
N ASN A 12 26.63 16.47 -8.77
CA ASN A 12 27.24 17.35 -7.78
C ASN A 12 27.91 16.52 -6.66
N PRO A 13 29.23 16.23 -6.76
CA PRO A 13 29.96 15.42 -5.80
C PRO A 13 29.93 15.94 -4.36
N SER A 14 29.76 17.27 -4.14
CA SER A 14 29.71 17.83 -2.79
C SER A 14 28.50 17.39 -1.97
N LEU A 15 27.49 16.78 -2.60
CA LEU A 15 26.33 16.21 -1.89
C LEU A 15 26.68 15.04 -0.99
N ILE A 16 27.84 14.40 -1.17
CA ILE A 16 28.36 13.37 -0.26
C ILE A 16 28.57 13.92 1.15
N ASP A 17 28.95 15.21 1.25
CA ASP A 17 29.23 15.86 2.53
C ASP A 17 27.94 16.29 3.26
N HIS A 18 26.77 16.09 2.64
CA HIS A 18 25.45 16.48 3.14
C HIS A 18 24.45 15.32 3.19
N PRO A 19 24.75 14.22 3.93
CA PRO A 19 23.87 13.05 3.99
C PRO A 19 22.48 13.36 4.56
N GLU A 20 22.33 14.43 5.35
CA GLU A 20 21.06 14.90 5.90
C GLU A 20 20.05 15.31 4.83
N LEU A 21 20.49 15.65 3.62
CA LEU A 21 19.59 15.97 2.50
C LEU A 21 18.84 14.72 2.02
N PHE A 22 19.46 13.56 2.13
CA PHE A 22 18.85 12.30 1.69
C PHE A 22 17.83 11.76 2.70
N SER A 23 17.90 12.18 3.96
CA SER A 23 16.90 11.82 4.98
C SER A 23 15.52 12.44 4.74
N LYS A 24 15.46 13.48 3.88
CA LYS A 24 14.21 14.15 3.48
C LYS A 24 13.51 13.47 2.29
N LEU A 25 14.13 12.43 1.70
CA LEU A 25 13.50 11.68 0.63
C LEU A 25 12.39 10.80 1.21
N GLU A 26 11.18 11.04 0.77
CA GLU A 26 10.04 10.20 1.16
C GLU A 26 10.18 8.79 0.57
N PRO A 27 9.87 7.74 1.34
CA PRO A 27 9.77 6.39 0.83
C PRO A 27 8.73 6.30 -0.29
N VAL A 28 8.99 5.47 -1.28
CA VAL A 28 7.98 5.16 -2.30
C VAL A 28 7.02 4.13 -1.70
N GLU A 29 5.75 4.48 -1.64
CA GLU A 29 4.70 3.57 -1.17
C GLU A 29 4.75 2.21 -1.88
N MET A 30 4.44 1.14 -1.16
CA MET A 30 4.41 -0.24 -1.65
C MET A 30 5.75 -0.79 -2.18
N ARG A 31 6.89 -0.12 -1.91
CA ARG A 31 8.23 -0.57 -2.32
C ARG A 31 9.19 -0.55 -1.14
N LEU A 32 9.34 -1.71 -0.47
CA LEU A 32 10.11 -1.86 0.77
C LEU A 32 9.73 -0.79 1.82
N GLU A 33 8.48 -0.39 1.82
CA GLU A 33 7.93 0.58 2.74
C GLU A 33 7.87 -0.02 4.15
N LEU A 34 8.38 0.72 5.14
CA LEU A 34 8.35 0.31 6.53
C LEU A 34 7.11 0.88 7.21
N ILE A 35 6.28 0.02 7.77
CA ILE A 35 5.05 0.38 8.48
C ILE A 35 5.09 -0.20 9.89
N GLU A 36 4.76 0.61 10.89
CA GLU A 36 4.56 0.11 12.24
C GLU A 36 3.30 -0.76 12.31
N GLY A 37 3.48 -2.02 12.67
CA GLY A 37 2.38 -2.95 12.88
C GLY A 37 1.82 -2.92 14.30
N ASN A 38 0.63 -3.48 14.45
CA ASN A 38 0.09 -3.78 15.77
C ASN A 38 0.93 -4.87 16.48
N LYS A 39 0.77 -5.06 17.79
CA LYS A 39 1.45 -6.10 18.58
C LYS A 39 2.98 -6.15 18.42
N ASN A 40 3.60 -4.98 18.28
CA ASN A 40 5.05 -4.84 18.07
C ASN A 40 5.57 -5.52 16.81
N ASN A 41 4.78 -5.51 15.74
CA ASN A 41 5.21 -5.96 14.42
C ASN A 41 5.87 -4.82 13.66
N LEU A 42 6.88 -5.16 12.84
CA LEU A 42 7.44 -4.31 11.80
C LEU A 42 7.04 -4.88 10.45
N ILE A 43 6.29 -4.12 9.65
CA ILE A 43 5.82 -4.56 8.35
C ILE A 43 6.72 -3.96 7.27
N ILE A 44 7.19 -4.80 6.36
CA ILE A 44 7.86 -4.40 5.12
C ILE A 44 6.85 -4.62 3.99
N ASN A 45 6.29 -3.52 3.50
CA ASN A 45 5.28 -3.52 2.44
C ASN A 45 5.96 -3.39 1.08
N ASP A 46 6.00 -4.49 0.30
CA ASP A 46 6.62 -4.56 -1.02
C ASP A 46 5.69 -5.28 -2.02
N VAL A 47 4.54 -4.65 -2.28
CA VAL A 47 3.40 -5.27 -2.98
C VAL A 47 3.16 -4.70 -4.38
N TYR A 48 4.13 -3.98 -4.94
CA TYR A 48 3.98 -3.39 -6.27
C TYR A 48 4.36 -4.37 -7.39
N ASN A 49 5.56 -4.99 -7.30
CA ASN A 49 6.08 -5.97 -8.25
C ASN A 49 6.52 -7.23 -7.52
N ASN A 50 6.33 -8.39 -8.14
CA ASN A 50 6.78 -9.66 -7.59
C ASN A 50 7.54 -10.49 -8.65
N ASP A 51 8.85 -10.40 -8.61
CA ASP A 51 9.80 -11.20 -9.40
C ASP A 51 10.91 -11.75 -8.48
N ILE A 52 11.68 -12.73 -8.96
CA ILE A 52 12.71 -13.42 -8.15
C ILE A 52 13.81 -12.47 -7.65
N ASN A 53 14.23 -11.51 -8.47
CA ASN A 53 15.30 -10.60 -8.09
C ASN A 53 14.84 -9.60 -7.02
N SER A 54 13.64 -9.03 -7.20
CA SER A 54 13.03 -8.16 -6.21
C SER A 54 12.70 -8.91 -4.91
N LEU A 55 12.30 -10.19 -4.99
CA LEU A 55 12.11 -11.04 -3.81
C LEU A 55 13.42 -11.21 -3.04
N LYS A 56 14.55 -11.47 -3.74
CA LYS A 56 15.85 -11.58 -3.09
C LYS A 56 16.22 -10.29 -2.34
N ILE A 57 16.07 -9.14 -2.97
CA ILE A 57 16.36 -7.83 -2.36
C ILE A 57 15.48 -7.61 -1.11
N ALA A 58 14.20 -7.95 -1.19
CA ALA A 58 13.26 -7.81 -0.09
C ALA A 58 13.61 -8.74 1.10
N LEU A 59 14.05 -9.97 0.82
CA LEU A 59 14.52 -10.91 1.84
C LEU A 59 15.81 -10.45 2.50
N ASP A 60 16.78 -9.94 1.73
CA ASP A 60 18.02 -9.35 2.28
C ASP A 60 17.68 -8.19 3.24
N PHE A 61 16.76 -7.33 2.83
CA PHE A 61 16.30 -6.20 3.63
C PHE A 61 15.56 -6.66 4.90
N GLN A 62 14.68 -7.66 4.78
CA GLN A 62 13.99 -8.25 5.94
C GLN A 62 14.94 -8.84 6.96
N GLN A 63 15.96 -9.60 6.52
CA GLN A 63 16.94 -10.20 7.44
C GLN A 63 17.68 -9.14 8.25
N GLN A 64 18.09 -8.06 7.61
CA GLN A 64 18.72 -6.93 8.28
C GLN A 64 17.79 -6.32 9.33
N ARG A 65 16.55 -5.97 8.95
CA ARG A 65 15.58 -5.33 9.84
C ARG A 65 15.15 -6.23 10.99
N ALA A 66 14.96 -7.53 10.72
CA ALA A 66 14.61 -8.50 11.76
C ALA A 66 15.73 -8.65 12.81
N THR A 67 16.98 -8.64 12.34
CA THR A 67 18.15 -8.71 13.24
C THR A 67 18.30 -7.43 14.06
N ASP A 68 18.20 -6.25 13.43
CA ASP A 68 18.35 -4.95 14.09
C ASP A 68 17.29 -4.72 15.19
N ALA A 69 16.08 -5.25 14.98
CA ALA A 69 14.94 -5.06 15.89
C ALA A 69 14.67 -6.26 16.81
N ASP A 70 15.46 -7.34 16.71
CA ASP A 70 15.25 -8.62 17.43
C ASP A 70 13.81 -9.16 17.25
N LEU A 71 13.34 -9.21 15.99
CA LEU A 71 12.02 -9.67 15.61
C LEU A 71 12.06 -10.97 14.80
N GLU A 72 11.01 -11.79 14.93
CA GLU A 72 10.87 -13.02 14.13
C GLU A 72 10.59 -12.69 12.66
N PRO A 73 11.39 -13.20 11.68
CA PRO A 73 11.12 -12.98 10.27
C PRO A 73 9.95 -13.83 9.78
N VAL A 74 8.90 -13.17 9.29
CA VAL A 74 7.68 -13.76 8.72
C VAL A 74 7.56 -13.34 7.26
N LEU A 75 7.37 -14.29 6.35
CA LEU A 75 7.17 -14.02 4.92
C LEU A 75 5.75 -14.31 4.51
N ILE A 76 5.08 -13.32 3.94
CA ILE A 76 3.81 -13.44 3.21
C ILE A 76 4.12 -13.19 1.73
N LEU A 77 3.92 -14.19 0.87
CA LEU A 77 4.31 -14.16 -0.53
C LEU A 77 3.12 -14.48 -1.42
N THR A 78 2.88 -13.66 -2.46
CA THR A 78 1.94 -14.02 -3.53
C THR A 78 2.65 -14.65 -4.73
N GLU A 79 1.88 -15.05 -5.72
CA GLU A 79 2.41 -15.60 -6.98
C GLU A 79 3.42 -14.66 -7.66
N ILE A 80 4.45 -15.27 -8.28
CA ILE A 80 5.46 -14.55 -9.06
C ILE A 80 4.91 -14.32 -10.47
N GLN A 81 4.63 -13.08 -10.83
CA GLN A 81 3.98 -12.75 -12.10
C GLN A 81 4.93 -12.43 -13.26
N GLN A 82 6.15 -11.98 -12.96
CA GLN A 82 7.10 -11.55 -13.98
C GLN A 82 8.26 -12.54 -14.08
N SER A 83 8.05 -13.64 -14.76
CA SER A 83 9.09 -14.64 -15.02
C SER A 83 9.05 -15.14 -16.48
N ALA A 84 10.22 -15.31 -17.06
CA ALA A 84 10.39 -16.02 -18.33
C ALA A 84 10.44 -17.56 -18.15
N LEU A 85 10.43 -18.05 -16.92
CA LEU A 85 10.46 -19.47 -16.59
C LEU A 85 9.04 -20.03 -16.55
N ASN A 86 8.91 -21.32 -16.90
CA ASN A 86 7.70 -22.07 -16.62
C ASN A 86 7.51 -22.21 -15.10
N GLU A 87 6.27 -22.44 -14.67
CA GLU A 87 5.87 -22.44 -13.26
C GLU A 87 6.71 -23.39 -12.38
N ARG A 88 6.87 -24.65 -12.79
CA ARG A 88 7.58 -25.64 -11.98
C ARG A 88 9.06 -25.29 -11.70
N PRO A 89 9.91 -24.95 -12.69
CA PRO A 89 11.27 -24.48 -12.43
C PRO A 89 11.31 -23.11 -11.72
N LEU A 90 10.31 -22.25 -11.92
CA LEU A 90 10.17 -21.00 -11.23
C LEU A 90 10.03 -21.22 -9.72
N TYR A 91 9.03 -22.02 -9.30
CA TYR A 91 8.75 -22.24 -7.87
C TYR A 91 9.80 -23.13 -7.19
N SER A 92 10.47 -24.03 -7.91
CA SER A 92 11.67 -24.70 -7.41
C SER A 92 12.75 -23.69 -7.01
N ARG A 93 13.03 -22.73 -7.89
CA ARG A 93 14.04 -21.69 -7.67
C ARG A 93 13.62 -20.70 -6.56
N VAL A 94 12.33 -20.38 -6.45
CA VAL A 94 11.80 -19.55 -5.36
C VAL A 94 11.96 -20.27 -4.02
N GLY A 95 11.63 -21.55 -3.95
CA GLY A 95 11.80 -22.37 -2.75
C GLY A 95 13.26 -22.48 -2.31
N GLU A 96 14.19 -22.71 -3.25
CA GLU A 96 15.62 -22.70 -2.99
C GLU A 96 16.12 -21.34 -2.49
N LEU A 97 15.61 -20.25 -3.04
CA LEU A 97 15.94 -18.90 -2.59
C LEU A 97 15.48 -18.68 -1.15
N ILE A 98 14.21 -18.95 -0.85
CA ILE A 98 13.65 -18.79 0.49
C ILE A 98 14.39 -19.67 1.52
N GLY A 99 14.81 -20.87 1.13
CA GLY A 99 15.58 -21.78 1.99
C GLY A 99 16.95 -21.27 2.44
N LYS A 100 17.47 -20.20 1.82
CA LYS A 100 18.74 -19.56 2.21
C LYS A 100 18.59 -18.55 3.34
N TYR A 101 17.33 -18.20 3.69
CA TYR A 101 17.02 -17.18 4.68
C TYR A 101 16.43 -17.80 5.95
N ARG A 102 16.62 -17.13 7.08
CA ARG A 102 15.95 -17.50 8.33
C ARG A 102 14.52 -16.97 8.27
N ILE A 103 13.57 -17.82 7.90
CA ILE A 103 12.14 -17.53 7.92
C ILE A 103 11.51 -18.42 9.00
N SER A 104 10.88 -17.80 9.99
CA SER A 104 10.19 -18.53 11.08
C SER A 104 8.81 -19.00 10.66
N LYS A 105 8.10 -18.16 9.87
CA LYS A 105 6.77 -18.47 9.37
C LYS A 105 6.63 -18.04 7.92
N PHE A 106 5.97 -18.87 7.13
CA PHE A 106 5.73 -18.64 5.71
C PHE A 106 4.27 -18.80 5.35
N TYR A 107 3.71 -17.81 4.67
CA TYR A 107 2.34 -17.82 4.18
C TYR A 107 2.34 -17.55 2.68
N GLY A 108 2.03 -18.58 1.90
CA GLY A 108 1.89 -18.51 0.44
C GLY A 108 0.45 -18.18 0.05
N ILE A 109 0.23 -17.21 -0.81
CA ILE A 109 -1.09 -16.79 -1.27
C ILE A 109 -1.18 -16.91 -2.79
N GLY A 110 -2.13 -17.69 -3.27
CA GLY A 110 -2.39 -17.92 -4.68
C GLY A 110 -2.43 -19.41 -5.04
N LYS A 111 -3.09 -19.69 -6.15
CA LYS A 111 -3.33 -21.07 -6.62
C LYS A 111 -2.02 -21.76 -7.03
N GLU A 112 -1.11 -21.02 -7.65
CA GLU A 112 0.18 -21.56 -8.09
C GLU A 112 1.07 -21.91 -6.89
N LEU A 113 1.16 -21.02 -5.89
CA LEU A 113 1.91 -21.32 -4.66
C LEU A 113 1.36 -22.54 -3.93
N PHE A 114 0.04 -22.70 -3.92
CA PHE A 114 -0.60 -23.90 -3.37
C PHE A 114 -0.28 -25.16 -4.20
N ALA A 115 -0.32 -25.06 -5.53
CA ALA A 115 -0.04 -26.18 -6.44
C ALA A 115 1.41 -26.66 -6.34
N TYR A 116 2.36 -25.74 -6.14
CA TYR A 116 3.80 -26.04 -6.06
C TYR A 116 4.38 -25.97 -4.64
N ARG A 117 3.54 -26.16 -3.62
CA ARG A 117 3.91 -26.06 -2.20
C ARG A 117 5.02 -27.04 -1.76
N GLU A 118 5.23 -28.12 -2.50
CA GLU A 118 6.28 -29.10 -2.23
C GLU A 118 7.70 -28.52 -2.38
N PHE A 119 7.89 -27.44 -3.17
CA PHE A 119 9.19 -26.81 -3.36
C PHE A 119 9.61 -25.89 -2.22
N PHE A 120 8.67 -25.50 -1.36
CA PHE A 120 9.00 -24.60 -0.26
C PHE A 120 9.56 -25.38 0.93
N PRO A 121 10.60 -24.84 1.64
CA PRO A 121 11.33 -25.59 2.66
C PRO A 121 10.43 -26.12 3.78
N ALA A 122 10.53 -27.42 4.04
CA ALA A 122 9.80 -28.08 5.14
C ALA A 122 10.32 -27.69 6.54
N GLY A 123 11.55 -27.13 6.61
CA GLY A 123 12.18 -26.71 7.87
C GLY A 123 11.68 -25.39 8.44
N ILE A 124 10.76 -24.70 7.75
CA ILE A 124 10.10 -23.50 8.28
C ILE A 124 9.11 -23.93 9.36
N GLY A 125 9.19 -23.31 10.55
CA GLY A 125 8.42 -23.71 11.73
C GLY A 125 6.90 -23.70 11.52
N GLU A 126 6.36 -22.72 10.82
CA GLU A 126 4.96 -22.66 10.42
C GLU A 126 4.85 -22.33 8.92
N ARG A 127 4.10 -23.14 8.17
CA ARG A 127 3.96 -23.01 6.73
C ARG A 127 2.53 -23.30 6.29
N ASN A 128 1.84 -22.26 5.84
CA ASN A 128 0.45 -22.36 5.37
C ASN A 128 0.29 -21.72 3.97
N PHE A 129 -0.68 -22.23 3.21
CA PHE A 129 -0.99 -21.78 1.87
C PHE A 129 -2.48 -21.45 1.75
N PHE A 130 -2.79 -20.31 1.12
CA PHE A 130 -4.14 -19.81 0.94
C PHE A 130 -4.46 -19.59 -0.54
N PRO A 131 -5.66 -19.91 -1.00
CA PRO A 131 -6.06 -19.67 -2.38
C PRO A 131 -6.11 -18.18 -2.75
N SER A 132 -6.46 -17.31 -1.78
CA SER A 132 -6.64 -15.87 -1.97
C SER A 132 -6.22 -15.06 -0.74
N VAL A 133 -6.13 -13.74 -0.93
CA VAL A 133 -5.91 -12.77 0.17
C VAL A 133 -7.08 -12.79 1.14
N GLU A 134 -8.32 -12.97 0.65
CA GLU A 134 -9.53 -13.08 1.45
C GLU A 134 -9.47 -14.27 2.41
N ASP A 135 -9.02 -15.43 1.92
CA ASP A 135 -8.89 -16.63 2.75
C ASP A 135 -7.85 -16.45 3.85
N PHE A 136 -6.72 -15.81 3.53
CA PHE A 136 -5.71 -15.45 4.52
C PHE A 136 -6.25 -14.48 5.57
N LEU A 137 -6.93 -13.41 5.16
CA LEU A 137 -7.49 -12.39 6.07
C LEU A 137 -8.63 -12.92 6.94
N SER A 138 -9.34 -13.94 6.48
CA SER A 138 -10.43 -14.60 7.20
C SER A 138 -9.92 -15.63 8.21
N SER A 139 -8.66 -16.04 8.12
CA SER A 139 -8.03 -16.94 9.08
C SER A 139 -7.67 -16.24 10.40
N ASP A 140 -7.30 -17.01 11.42
CA ASP A 140 -6.83 -16.48 12.71
C ASP A 140 -5.38 -15.96 12.65
N ILE A 141 -4.64 -16.25 11.58
CA ILE A 141 -3.21 -15.95 11.45
C ILE A 141 -2.90 -14.45 11.58
N PRO A 142 -3.59 -13.52 10.87
CA PRO A 142 -3.32 -12.10 11.01
C PRO A 142 -3.46 -11.59 12.46
N GLN A 143 -4.33 -12.22 13.25
CA GLN A 143 -4.55 -11.87 14.64
C GLN A 143 -3.50 -12.44 15.59
N GLN A 144 -2.82 -13.52 15.21
CA GLN A 144 -1.81 -14.21 16.03
C GLN A 144 -0.40 -13.65 15.83
N LEU A 145 -0.16 -12.92 14.72
CA LEU A 145 1.15 -12.33 14.43
C LEU A 145 1.50 -11.25 15.45
N SER A 146 2.65 -11.44 16.12
CA SER A 146 3.18 -10.51 17.13
C SER A 146 4.71 -10.61 17.19
N GLN A 147 5.37 -9.52 17.54
CA GLN A 147 6.85 -9.43 17.67
C GLN A 147 7.57 -9.95 16.42
N ALA A 148 7.07 -9.61 15.25
CA ALA A 148 7.53 -10.14 13.98
C ALA A 148 7.94 -9.02 12.99
N CYS A 149 8.98 -9.29 12.21
CA CYS A 149 9.32 -8.53 11.01
C CYS A 149 8.66 -9.20 9.81
N ILE A 150 7.54 -8.64 9.38
CA ILE A 150 6.64 -9.23 8.38
C ILE A 150 6.95 -8.64 7.01
N LEU A 151 7.54 -9.43 6.10
CA LEU A 151 7.65 -9.05 4.70
C LEU A 151 6.39 -9.48 3.96
N ILE A 152 5.66 -8.52 3.41
CA ILE A 152 4.54 -8.74 2.48
C ILE A 152 5.08 -8.49 1.07
N LYS A 153 5.31 -9.57 0.34
CA LYS A 153 5.81 -9.52 -1.03
C LYS A 153 4.73 -9.99 -2.00
N GLY A 154 4.27 -9.09 -2.86
CA GLY A 154 3.15 -9.39 -3.73
C GLY A 154 3.17 -8.60 -5.03
N ALA A 155 2.32 -9.01 -5.97
CA ALA A 155 2.00 -8.24 -7.15
C ALA A 155 0.73 -7.41 -6.92
N ARG A 156 0.63 -6.25 -7.55
CA ARG A 156 -0.49 -5.31 -7.39
C ARG A 156 -1.86 -5.94 -7.65
N SER A 157 -1.94 -6.93 -8.55
CA SER A 157 -3.16 -7.66 -8.86
C SER A 157 -3.75 -8.48 -7.71
N PHE A 158 -2.97 -8.74 -6.65
CA PHE A 158 -3.42 -9.47 -5.46
C PHE A 158 -4.01 -8.58 -4.38
N HIS A 159 -3.94 -7.25 -4.52
CA HIS A 159 -4.46 -6.29 -3.52
C HIS A 159 -3.95 -6.57 -2.11
N CYS A 160 -2.63 -6.86 -2.00
CA CYS A 160 -1.99 -7.20 -0.72
C CYS A 160 -1.90 -6.03 0.25
N GLU A 161 -2.13 -4.79 -0.19
CA GLU A 161 -2.29 -3.61 0.67
C GLU A 161 -3.33 -3.85 1.77
N ARG A 162 -4.36 -4.65 1.52
CA ARG A 162 -5.35 -5.06 2.53
C ARG A 162 -4.75 -5.87 3.69
N ILE A 163 -3.64 -6.59 3.44
CA ILE A 163 -2.92 -7.31 4.50
C ILE A 163 -2.14 -6.32 5.34
N SER A 164 -1.40 -5.39 4.72
CA SER A 164 -0.67 -4.35 5.44
C SER A 164 -1.61 -3.49 6.28
N ASP A 165 -2.75 -3.05 5.73
CA ASP A 165 -3.78 -2.30 6.43
C ASP A 165 -4.34 -3.04 7.65
N ARG A 166 -4.56 -4.36 7.52
CA ARG A 166 -5.07 -5.20 8.63
C ARG A 166 -4.06 -5.37 9.76
N LEU A 167 -2.76 -5.42 9.42
CA LEU A 167 -1.68 -5.63 10.36
C LEU A 167 -1.10 -4.32 10.93
N SER A 168 -1.32 -3.20 10.25
CA SER A 168 -0.84 -1.88 10.66
C SER A 168 -1.38 -1.48 12.02
N ARG A 169 -0.55 -0.78 12.77
CA ARG A 169 -0.99 -0.07 13.96
C ARG A 169 -1.94 1.04 13.52
N LYS A 170 -3.20 0.94 13.88
CA LYS A 170 -4.16 2.02 13.65
C LYS A 170 -3.71 3.22 14.49
N VAL A 171 -2.98 4.12 13.87
CA VAL A 171 -2.88 5.50 14.35
C VAL A 171 -4.30 6.07 14.17
N HIS A 172 -4.83 6.78 15.14
CA HIS A 172 -6.10 7.47 14.99
C HIS A 172 -5.97 8.45 13.81
N GLU A 173 -6.35 8.01 12.61
CA GLU A 173 -6.55 8.91 11.50
C GLU A 173 -7.83 9.70 11.78
N THR A 174 -7.68 11.02 11.85
CA THR A 174 -8.84 11.89 11.78
C THR A 174 -9.31 11.91 10.34
N THR A 175 -10.34 11.11 10.03
CA THR A 175 -10.96 11.08 8.70
C THR A 175 -12.05 12.13 8.63
N LEU A 176 -12.07 12.90 7.55
CA LEU A 176 -13.18 13.76 7.19
C LEU A 176 -14.06 13.01 6.18
N GLU A 177 -15.22 12.56 6.61
CA GLU A 177 -16.21 11.96 5.70
C GLU A 177 -17.12 13.06 5.14
N VAL A 178 -17.24 13.13 3.83
CA VAL A 178 -18.09 14.07 3.11
C VAL A 178 -19.23 13.31 2.44
N ASP A 179 -20.44 13.51 2.94
CA ASP A 179 -21.66 12.95 2.35
C ASP A 179 -22.17 13.87 1.22
N LEU A 180 -21.91 13.46 -0.03
CA LEU A 180 -22.34 14.19 -1.21
C LEU A 180 -23.88 14.18 -1.41
N ASP A 181 -24.59 13.21 -0.87
CA ASP A 181 -26.04 13.19 -0.91
C ASP A 181 -26.64 14.19 0.09
N ALA A 182 -26.00 14.40 1.24
CA ALA A 182 -26.34 15.49 2.15
C ALA A 182 -26.09 16.87 1.53
N VAL A 183 -25.01 17.05 0.76
CA VAL A 183 -24.78 18.28 -0.03
C VAL A 183 -25.91 18.51 -1.03
N ALA A 184 -26.30 17.45 -1.75
CA ALA A 184 -27.41 17.50 -2.70
C ALA A 184 -28.76 17.87 -2.03
N HIS A 185 -29.06 17.22 -0.91
CA HIS A 185 -30.23 17.50 -0.09
C HIS A 185 -30.26 18.97 0.36
N ASN A 186 -29.17 19.51 0.84
CA ASN A 186 -29.06 20.88 1.27
C ASN A 186 -29.32 21.86 0.12
N LEU A 187 -28.76 21.61 -1.08
CA LEU A 187 -29.05 22.44 -2.25
C LEU A 187 -30.56 22.43 -2.61
N GLN A 188 -31.21 21.26 -2.58
CA GLN A 188 -32.63 21.13 -2.84
C GLN A 188 -33.46 21.87 -1.79
N TYR A 189 -33.09 21.78 -0.51
CA TYR A 189 -33.76 22.51 0.56
C TYR A 189 -33.69 24.01 0.34
N TYR A 190 -32.52 24.57 0.04
CA TYR A 190 -32.42 26.02 -0.24
C TYR A 190 -33.20 26.42 -1.48
N ARG A 191 -33.16 25.64 -2.56
CA ARG A 191 -33.96 25.88 -3.77
C ARG A 191 -35.44 25.92 -3.46
N SER A 192 -35.94 25.08 -2.58
CA SER A 192 -37.37 25.06 -2.19
C SER A 192 -37.84 26.33 -1.47
N LYS A 193 -36.90 27.15 -0.95
CA LYS A 193 -37.19 28.42 -0.27
C LYS A 193 -37.06 29.64 -1.17
N LEU A 194 -36.54 29.46 -2.38
CA LEU A 194 -36.31 30.56 -3.31
C LEU A 194 -37.51 30.71 -4.27
N PRO A 195 -37.76 31.95 -4.77
CA PRO A 195 -38.75 32.17 -5.82
C PRO A 195 -38.44 31.33 -7.06
N GLN A 196 -39.52 30.97 -7.80
CA GLN A 196 -39.38 30.20 -9.03
C GLN A 196 -38.50 30.96 -10.05
N GLY A 197 -37.54 30.26 -10.68
CA GLY A 197 -36.63 30.85 -11.65
C GLY A 197 -35.33 31.41 -11.03
N THR A 198 -35.18 31.44 -9.69
CA THR A 198 -33.95 31.87 -9.05
C THR A 198 -32.82 30.83 -9.29
N GLN A 199 -31.71 31.32 -9.83
CA GLN A 199 -30.50 30.48 -10.00
C GLN A 199 -29.62 30.55 -8.78
N CYS A 200 -29.07 29.38 -8.41
CA CYS A 200 -28.07 29.26 -7.32
C CYS A 200 -26.64 29.23 -7.92
N ILE A 201 -25.76 29.99 -7.32
CA ILE A 201 -24.30 29.90 -7.59
C ILE A 201 -23.65 29.21 -6.39
N ALA A 202 -22.92 28.12 -6.62
CA ALA A 202 -22.23 27.41 -5.56
C ALA A 202 -20.74 27.76 -5.56
N MET A 203 -20.23 28.16 -4.38
CA MET A 203 -18.80 28.48 -4.19
C MET A 203 -18.04 27.20 -3.83
N VAL A 204 -17.03 26.84 -4.63
CA VAL A 204 -16.17 25.65 -4.44
C VAL A 204 -14.67 26.01 -4.31
N LYS A 205 -14.37 27.26 -3.95
CA LYS A 205 -12.98 27.73 -3.72
C LYS A 205 -12.26 26.91 -2.64
N ALA A 206 -10.92 27.07 -2.58
CA ALA A 206 -10.05 26.43 -1.58
C ALA A 206 -10.31 24.91 -1.49
N GLN A 207 -10.30 24.21 -2.64
CA GLN A 207 -10.62 22.79 -2.75
C GLN A 207 -11.95 22.40 -2.10
N GLY A 208 -13.02 23.18 -2.40
CA GLY A 208 -14.32 22.95 -1.79
C GLY A 208 -14.32 23.18 -0.27
N TYR A 209 -13.56 24.16 0.19
CA TYR A 209 -13.31 24.41 1.62
C TYR A 209 -12.61 23.23 2.33
N GLY A 210 -11.75 22.51 1.60
CA GLY A 210 -10.99 21.38 2.13
C GLY A 210 -11.70 20.02 2.03
N VAL A 211 -12.90 19.96 1.47
CA VAL A 211 -13.67 18.70 1.36
C VAL A 211 -13.55 18.02 -0.01
N GLY A 212 -12.74 18.56 -0.92
CA GLY A 212 -12.59 18.06 -2.29
C GLY A 212 -13.43 18.87 -3.29
N ALA A 213 -12.75 19.72 -4.09
CA ALA A 213 -13.48 20.59 -5.02
C ALA A 213 -14.13 19.82 -6.16
N TYR A 214 -13.42 18.83 -6.73
CA TYR A 214 -13.89 18.11 -7.91
C TYR A 214 -15.17 17.30 -7.66
N GLU A 215 -15.20 16.49 -6.59
CA GLU A 215 -16.35 15.64 -6.26
C GLU A 215 -17.58 16.48 -5.92
N VAL A 216 -17.40 17.53 -5.13
CA VAL A 216 -18.49 18.47 -4.77
C VAL A 216 -18.98 19.23 -6.00
N ALA A 217 -18.07 19.78 -6.83
CA ALA A 217 -18.41 20.48 -8.04
C ALA A 217 -19.17 19.59 -9.02
N LYS A 218 -18.70 18.36 -9.25
CA LYS A 218 -19.34 17.38 -10.11
C LYS A 218 -20.75 17.02 -9.63
N LYS A 219 -20.94 16.83 -8.31
CA LYS A 219 -22.27 16.55 -7.74
C LYS A 219 -23.22 17.73 -7.93
N LEU A 220 -22.74 18.96 -7.72
CA LEU A 220 -23.53 20.17 -7.88
C LEU A 220 -23.90 20.46 -9.35
N ASP A 221 -22.96 20.17 -10.28
CA ASP A 221 -23.22 20.26 -11.74
C ASP A 221 -24.26 19.25 -12.18
N GLN A 222 -24.22 18.01 -11.73
CA GLN A 222 -25.24 16.99 -11.97
C GLN A 222 -26.64 17.43 -11.48
N MET A 223 -26.69 18.28 -10.46
CA MET A 223 -27.91 18.88 -9.95
C MET A 223 -28.29 20.18 -10.66
N HIS A 224 -27.61 20.52 -11.73
CA HIS A 224 -27.86 21.72 -12.54
C HIS A 224 -27.87 23.02 -11.71
N VAL A 225 -26.81 23.20 -10.88
CA VAL A 225 -26.56 24.49 -10.23
C VAL A 225 -26.29 25.55 -11.32
N GLY A 226 -26.77 26.77 -11.15
CA GLY A 226 -26.68 27.80 -12.19
C GLY A 226 -25.26 28.18 -12.59
N ALA A 227 -24.33 28.16 -11.63
CA ALA A 227 -22.88 28.32 -11.86
C ALA A 227 -22.08 27.78 -10.65
N LEU A 228 -20.82 27.42 -10.90
CA LEU A 228 -19.82 27.18 -9.90
C LEU A 228 -18.89 28.42 -9.81
N ALA A 229 -18.51 28.80 -8.61
CA ALA A 229 -17.64 29.93 -8.37
C ALA A 229 -16.38 29.51 -7.62
N VAL A 230 -15.25 30.09 -8.00
CA VAL A 230 -13.91 29.90 -7.40
C VAL A 230 -13.30 31.24 -7.03
N ALA A 231 -12.23 31.24 -6.24
CA ALA A 231 -11.56 32.48 -5.86
C ALA A 231 -10.57 32.97 -6.93
N VAL A 232 -9.89 32.04 -7.62
CA VAL A 232 -8.89 32.32 -8.65
C VAL A 232 -9.09 31.37 -9.85
N ALA A 233 -8.64 31.81 -11.03
CA ALA A 233 -8.86 31.08 -12.29
C ALA A 233 -8.26 29.67 -12.28
N ASP A 234 -7.16 29.47 -11.56
CA ASP A 234 -6.48 28.16 -11.48
C ASP A 234 -7.28 27.11 -10.70
N GLU A 235 -8.17 27.50 -9.80
CA GLU A 235 -9.07 26.58 -9.09
C GLU A 235 -10.24 26.09 -9.97
N GLY A 236 -10.48 26.75 -11.10
CA GLY A 236 -11.57 26.43 -12.02
C GLY A 236 -11.15 25.57 -13.22
N ARG A 237 -9.93 25.08 -13.25
CA ARG A 237 -9.39 24.23 -14.31
C ARG A 237 -9.42 22.76 -13.89
#